data_679b5862b6d7a097dc58eca926c70334
#
_entry.id   679b5862b6d7a097dc58eca926c70334
#
_cell.length_a   1.000
_cell.length_b   1.000
_cell.length_c   1.000
_cell.angle_alpha   90.00
_cell.angle_beta   90.00
_cell.angle_gamma   90.00
#
_symmetry.space_group_name_H-M   'P 1'
#
loop_
_entity.id
_entity.type
_entity.pdbx_description
1 polymer ?
#
loop_
_entity_poly.entity_id
_entity_poly.type
_entity_poly.pdbx_seq_one_letter_code
_entity_poly.pdbx_strand_id
1 'polypeptide(L)'
;RSIRAIEKSDVCLLLLDATVGIEAQDINIFRLCQQNKKGIVILVNKWDLIEKNTHTTEEYKKIIQQRIAPFNDVPIIFTSALTKQRIHKALETAIMVFENRRQRIPTSQLNEVMLAAIENYPPPAVKGKLIKIKYVTQLPTPYPSFVFFANLPQYIKEPYKRYLENKLREHYNFSGVPIQIFVRQK
;
A
#
# COMPACT_ATOMS: atom_id res chain seq x y z
N ARG A 1 -21.61 -8.61 -8.70
CA ARG A 1 -20.79 -8.41 -9.91
C ARG A 1 -19.45 -7.71 -9.58
N SER A 2 -19.47 -6.64 -8.81
CA SER A 2 -18.25 -5.88 -8.45
C SER A 2 -17.18 -6.71 -7.73
N ILE A 3 -17.56 -7.57 -6.78
CA ILE A 3 -16.62 -8.44 -6.05
C ILE A 3 -15.84 -9.35 -7.02
N ARG A 4 -16.53 -10.01 -7.95
CA ARG A 4 -15.88 -10.88 -8.95
C ARG A 4 -14.95 -10.11 -9.89
N ALA A 5 -15.27 -8.85 -10.20
CA ALA A 5 -14.39 -7.99 -11.00
C ALA A 5 -13.09 -7.66 -10.22
N ILE A 6 -13.20 -7.34 -8.93
CA ILE A 6 -12.03 -7.12 -8.06
C ILE A 6 -11.16 -8.39 -7.98
N GLU A 7 -11.76 -9.55 -7.77
CA GLU A 7 -11.02 -10.83 -7.68
C GLU A 7 -10.20 -11.14 -8.93
N LYS A 8 -10.71 -10.79 -10.12
CA LYS A 8 -10.06 -11.07 -11.41
C LYS A 8 -9.10 -9.99 -11.89
N SER A 9 -9.12 -8.79 -11.29
CA SER A 9 -8.24 -7.69 -11.67
C SER A 9 -6.89 -7.76 -10.95
N ASP A 10 -5.88 -7.10 -11.49
CA ASP A 10 -4.59 -6.86 -10.82
C ASP A 10 -4.53 -5.50 -10.15
N VAL A 11 -5.15 -4.50 -10.79
CA VAL A 11 -5.24 -3.11 -10.31
C VAL A 11 -6.68 -2.65 -10.40
N CYS A 12 -7.15 -1.97 -9.35
CA CYS A 12 -8.46 -1.36 -9.27
C CYS A 12 -8.34 0.16 -9.34
N LEU A 13 -9.09 0.79 -10.23
CA LEU A 13 -9.26 2.23 -10.26
C LEU A 13 -10.53 2.57 -9.47
N LEU A 14 -10.37 3.17 -8.29
CA LEU A 14 -11.48 3.62 -7.45
C LEU A 14 -11.84 5.06 -7.81
N LEU A 15 -13.01 5.25 -8.44
CA LEU A 15 -13.51 6.57 -8.82
C LEU A 15 -14.33 7.17 -7.69
N LEU A 16 -13.92 8.37 -7.24
CA LEU A 16 -14.65 9.19 -6.28
C LEU A 16 -15.26 10.39 -7.01
N ASP A 17 -16.45 10.80 -6.59
CA ASP A 17 -17.05 12.05 -7.03
C ASP A 17 -16.51 13.21 -6.19
N ALA A 18 -15.80 14.16 -6.82
CA ALA A 18 -15.21 15.28 -6.10
C ALA A 18 -16.25 16.17 -5.40
N THR A 19 -17.47 16.23 -5.91
CA THR A 19 -18.55 17.05 -5.34
C THR A 19 -19.16 16.46 -4.07
N VAL A 20 -18.99 15.15 -3.86
CA VAL A 20 -19.48 14.39 -2.70
C VAL A 20 -18.36 14.08 -1.72
N GLY A 21 -17.15 13.83 -2.24
CA GLY A 21 -16.00 13.38 -1.47
C GLY A 21 -15.96 11.86 -1.27
N ILE A 22 -15.18 11.40 -0.29
CA ILE A 22 -15.04 9.98 0.01
C ILE A 22 -16.09 9.52 1.02
N GLU A 23 -16.94 8.59 0.62
CA GLU A 23 -18.03 8.04 1.42
C GLU A 23 -17.67 6.69 2.07
N ALA A 24 -18.55 6.21 2.94
CA ALA A 24 -18.39 4.92 3.62
C ALA A 24 -18.36 3.73 2.64
N GLN A 25 -19.14 3.81 1.57
CA GLN A 25 -19.15 2.78 0.52
C GLN A 25 -17.81 2.69 -0.22
N ASP A 26 -17.20 3.83 -0.53
CA ASP A 26 -15.89 3.88 -1.19
C ASP A 26 -14.81 3.24 -0.32
N ILE A 27 -14.85 3.53 0.99
CA ILE A 27 -13.94 2.92 1.96
C ILE A 27 -14.15 1.40 2.03
N ASN A 28 -15.38 0.92 1.99
CA ASN A 28 -15.67 -0.52 1.97
C ASN A 28 -15.10 -1.19 0.72
N ILE A 29 -15.25 -0.57 -0.46
CA ILE A 29 -14.67 -1.06 -1.72
C ILE A 29 -13.14 -1.01 -1.65
N PHE A 30 -12.56 0.07 -1.13
CA PHE A 30 -11.12 0.19 -0.92
C PHE A 30 -10.58 -0.95 -0.03
N ARG A 31 -11.24 -1.22 1.11
CA ARG A 31 -10.87 -2.31 2.01
C ARG A 31 -10.98 -3.68 1.34
N LEU A 32 -12.00 -3.88 0.52
CA LEU A 32 -12.16 -5.11 -0.25
C LEU A 32 -11.01 -5.31 -1.26
N CYS A 33 -10.60 -4.26 -1.97
CA CYS A 33 -9.44 -4.31 -2.86
C CYS A 33 -8.16 -4.63 -2.07
N GLN A 34 -7.95 -3.98 -0.92
CA GLN A 34 -6.81 -4.24 -0.03
C GLN A 34 -6.79 -5.68 0.48
N GLN A 35 -7.92 -6.22 0.93
CA GLN A 35 -8.05 -7.61 1.40
C GLN A 35 -7.72 -8.61 0.30
N ASN A 36 -8.14 -8.33 -0.93
CA ASN A 36 -7.83 -9.14 -2.12
C ASN A 36 -6.43 -8.87 -2.69
N LYS A 37 -5.58 -8.07 -2.02
CA LYS A 37 -4.19 -7.79 -2.42
C LYS A 37 -4.08 -7.21 -3.82
N LYS A 38 -5.03 -6.35 -4.20
CA LYS A 38 -5.04 -5.67 -5.50
C LYS A 38 -4.27 -4.37 -5.43
N GLY A 39 -3.65 -3.97 -6.54
CA GLY A 39 -3.17 -2.62 -6.71
C GLY A 39 -4.35 -1.64 -6.71
N ILE A 40 -4.17 -0.44 -6.16
CA ILE A 40 -5.24 0.55 -6.03
C ILE A 40 -4.72 1.91 -6.49
N VAL A 41 -5.52 2.57 -7.33
CA VAL A 41 -5.37 3.98 -7.69
C VAL A 41 -6.68 4.67 -7.39
N ILE A 42 -6.66 5.80 -6.71
CA ILE A 42 -7.85 6.61 -6.45
C ILE A 42 -7.93 7.72 -7.48
N LEU A 43 -9.06 7.81 -8.17
CA LEU A 43 -9.36 8.86 -9.15
C LEU A 43 -10.45 9.76 -8.57
N VAL A 44 -10.11 10.99 -8.23
CA VAL A 44 -11.07 12.01 -7.82
C VAL A 44 -11.61 12.68 -9.08
N ASN A 45 -12.76 12.19 -9.55
CA ASN A 45 -13.39 12.60 -10.80
C ASN A 45 -14.33 13.80 -10.60
N LYS A 46 -14.76 14.43 -11.68
CA LYS A 46 -15.51 15.69 -11.73
C LYS A 46 -14.73 16.86 -11.11
N TRP A 47 -13.41 16.83 -11.22
CA TRP A 47 -12.53 17.86 -10.68
C TRP A 47 -12.72 19.23 -11.34
N ASP A 48 -13.34 19.27 -12.51
CA ASP A 48 -13.75 20.47 -13.22
C ASP A 48 -14.84 21.26 -12.50
N LEU A 49 -15.67 20.61 -11.68
CA LEU A 49 -16.78 21.22 -10.95
C LEU A 49 -16.37 21.82 -9.60
N ILE A 50 -15.13 21.61 -9.16
CA ILE A 50 -14.65 22.08 -7.86
C ILE A 50 -14.05 23.48 -8.00
N GLU A 51 -14.49 24.41 -7.15
CA GLU A 51 -13.83 25.69 -6.97
C GLU A 51 -12.45 25.48 -6.34
N LYS A 52 -11.42 26.00 -6.99
CA LYS A 52 -10.03 25.70 -6.66
C LYS A 52 -9.34 26.92 -6.08
N ASN A 53 -8.72 26.73 -4.92
CA ASN A 53 -7.69 27.59 -4.39
C ASN A 53 -6.33 26.87 -4.39
N THR A 54 -5.29 27.51 -3.92
CA THR A 54 -3.92 26.99 -3.91
C THR A 54 -3.78 25.68 -3.10
N HIS A 55 -4.65 25.43 -2.12
CA HIS A 55 -4.56 24.32 -1.17
C HIS A 55 -5.58 23.22 -1.40
N THR A 56 -6.59 23.43 -2.25
CA THR A 56 -7.72 22.50 -2.42
C THR A 56 -7.28 21.05 -2.71
N THR A 57 -6.29 20.86 -3.58
CA THR A 57 -5.79 19.53 -3.95
C THR A 57 -5.15 18.81 -2.76
N GLU A 58 -4.35 19.50 -1.96
CA GLU A 58 -3.66 18.92 -0.81
C GLU A 58 -4.63 18.61 0.33
N GLU A 59 -5.64 19.45 0.54
CA GLU A 59 -6.71 19.21 1.52
C GLU A 59 -7.50 17.94 1.17
N TYR A 60 -7.91 17.79 -0.10
CA TYR A 60 -8.59 16.58 -0.57
C TYR A 60 -7.74 15.33 -0.38
N LYS A 61 -6.46 15.37 -0.76
CA LYS A 61 -5.53 14.26 -0.55
C LYS A 61 -5.45 13.88 0.93
N LYS A 62 -5.27 14.86 1.80
CA LYS A 62 -5.15 14.65 3.25
C LYS A 62 -6.40 13.97 3.82
N ILE A 63 -7.58 14.45 3.44
CA ILE A 63 -8.85 13.85 3.88
C ILE A 63 -8.94 12.39 3.41
N ILE A 64 -8.67 12.11 2.14
CA ILE A 64 -8.71 10.75 1.60
C ILE A 64 -7.70 9.86 2.33
N GLN A 65 -6.45 10.30 2.48
CA GLN A 65 -5.39 9.53 3.14
C GLN A 65 -5.73 9.19 4.60
N GLN A 66 -6.35 10.12 5.34
CA GLN A 66 -6.83 9.86 6.70
C GLN A 66 -7.92 8.79 6.73
N ARG A 67 -8.84 8.82 5.78
CA ARG A 67 -9.97 7.88 5.72
C ARG A 67 -9.55 6.47 5.31
N ILE A 68 -8.54 6.31 4.48
CA ILE A 68 -8.03 5.01 4.04
C ILE A 68 -6.93 4.43 4.94
N ALA A 69 -6.43 5.20 5.90
CA ALA A 69 -5.39 4.74 6.82
C ALA A 69 -5.75 3.36 7.46
N PRO A 70 -4.76 2.51 7.79
CA PRO A 70 -3.32 2.76 7.77
C PRO A 70 -2.65 2.58 6.39
N PHE A 71 -3.31 2.00 5.38
CA PHE A 71 -2.78 1.87 4.03
C PHE A 71 -3.09 3.13 3.23
N ASN A 72 -2.27 4.17 3.38
CA ASN A 72 -2.44 5.48 2.75
C ASN A 72 -1.40 5.80 1.66
N ASP A 73 -0.43 4.92 1.42
CA ASP A 73 0.50 5.01 0.30
C ASP A 73 -0.18 4.55 -1.00
N VAL A 74 -1.16 5.34 -1.45
CA VAL A 74 -1.97 5.07 -2.63
C VAL A 74 -1.98 6.31 -3.51
N PRO A 75 -1.70 6.17 -4.83
CA PRO A 75 -1.79 7.28 -5.75
C PRO A 75 -3.19 7.86 -5.83
N ILE A 76 -3.29 9.19 -5.75
CA ILE A 76 -4.54 9.94 -5.87
C ILE A 76 -4.39 10.89 -7.04
N ILE A 77 -5.22 10.72 -8.07
CA ILE A 77 -5.22 11.52 -9.30
C ILE A 77 -6.54 12.28 -9.40
N PHE A 78 -6.46 13.60 -9.58
CA PHE A 78 -7.63 14.44 -9.80
C PHE A 78 -7.93 14.52 -11.29
N THR A 79 -9.09 14.00 -11.69
CA THR A 79 -9.47 13.82 -13.09
C THR A 79 -10.79 14.50 -13.42
N SER A 80 -11.01 14.76 -14.70
CA SER A 80 -12.34 15.03 -15.24
C SER A 80 -12.53 14.16 -16.48
N ALA A 81 -13.48 13.24 -16.42
CA ALA A 81 -13.84 12.41 -17.57
C ALA A 81 -14.48 13.26 -18.67
N LEU A 82 -15.25 14.29 -18.31
CA LEU A 82 -15.92 15.19 -19.24
C LEU A 82 -14.92 16.01 -20.07
N THR A 83 -13.96 16.66 -19.40
CA THR A 83 -12.94 17.49 -20.05
C THR A 83 -11.69 16.70 -20.46
N LYS A 84 -11.67 15.40 -20.22
CA LYS A 84 -10.53 14.48 -20.46
C LYS A 84 -9.26 14.85 -19.69
N GLN A 85 -9.39 15.61 -18.59
CA GLN A 85 -8.26 16.05 -17.78
C GLN A 85 -7.60 14.86 -17.07
N ARG A 86 -6.29 14.70 -17.26
CA ARG A 86 -5.42 13.71 -16.61
C ARG A 86 -5.83 12.23 -16.78
N ILE A 87 -6.61 11.90 -17.82
CA ILE A 87 -7.00 10.51 -18.10
C ILE A 87 -5.77 9.65 -18.46
N HIS A 88 -4.86 10.17 -19.29
CA HIS A 88 -3.61 9.48 -19.62
C HIS A 88 -2.76 9.24 -18.36
N LYS A 89 -2.68 10.24 -17.47
CA LYS A 89 -1.95 10.11 -16.19
C LYS A 89 -2.54 9.03 -15.29
N ALA A 90 -3.86 8.88 -15.29
CA ALA A 90 -4.53 7.82 -14.54
C ALA A 90 -4.12 6.42 -15.05
N LEU A 91 -4.05 6.24 -16.38
CA LEU A 91 -3.62 4.98 -17.00
C LEU A 91 -2.14 4.69 -16.75
N GLU A 92 -1.25 5.68 -16.94
CA GLU A 92 0.17 5.56 -16.60
C GLU A 92 0.38 5.16 -15.14
N THR A 93 -0.38 5.78 -14.23
CA THR A 93 -0.32 5.47 -12.81
C THR A 93 -0.80 4.05 -12.52
N ALA A 94 -1.84 3.58 -13.21
CA ALA A 94 -2.31 2.19 -13.10
C ALA A 94 -1.23 1.18 -13.56
N ILE A 95 -0.53 1.48 -14.64
CA ILE A 95 0.59 0.66 -15.13
C ILE A 95 1.73 0.65 -14.09
N MET A 96 2.09 1.80 -13.54
CA MET A 96 3.10 1.90 -12.48
C MET A 96 2.72 1.04 -11.26
N VAL A 97 1.48 1.10 -10.80
CA VAL A 97 0.99 0.28 -9.69
C VAL A 97 1.01 -1.21 -10.03
N PHE A 98 0.69 -1.57 -11.27
CA PHE A 98 0.81 -2.94 -11.74
C PHE A 98 2.26 -3.45 -11.69
N GLU A 99 3.23 -2.65 -12.13
CA GLU A 99 4.65 -2.99 -12.05
C GLU A 99 5.14 -3.06 -10.59
N ASN A 100 4.74 -2.12 -9.73
CA ASN A 100 5.02 -2.17 -8.30
C ASN A 100 4.52 -3.48 -7.66
N ARG A 101 3.34 -3.96 -8.09
CA ARG A 101 2.75 -5.20 -7.60
C ARG A 101 3.56 -6.44 -7.99
N ARG A 102 4.18 -6.42 -9.15
CA ARG A 102 4.99 -7.53 -9.69
C ARG A 102 6.46 -7.46 -9.29
N GLN A 103 6.89 -6.37 -8.68
CA GLN A 103 8.28 -6.13 -8.33
C GLN A 103 8.88 -7.29 -7.54
N ARG A 104 10.08 -7.72 -7.96
CA ARG A 104 10.89 -8.72 -7.27
C ARG A 104 12.19 -8.11 -6.82
N ILE A 105 12.51 -8.30 -5.55
CA ILE A 105 13.71 -7.78 -4.93
C ILE A 105 14.68 -8.94 -4.72
N PRO A 106 15.92 -8.85 -5.19
CA PRO A 106 16.94 -9.85 -4.91
C PRO A 106 17.11 -10.06 -3.40
N THR A 107 17.17 -11.31 -2.98
CA THR A 107 17.21 -11.67 -1.55
C THR A 107 18.41 -11.07 -0.82
N SER A 108 19.55 -10.96 -1.48
CA SER A 108 20.75 -10.30 -0.92
C SER A 108 20.50 -8.83 -0.59
N GLN A 109 19.97 -8.07 -1.55
CA GLN A 109 19.64 -6.66 -1.39
C GLN A 109 18.55 -6.46 -0.32
N LEU A 110 17.54 -7.32 -0.32
CA LEU A 110 16.47 -7.27 0.69
C LEU A 110 17.02 -7.49 2.10
N ASN A 111 17.94 -8.44 2.30
CA ASN A 111 18.56 -8.67 3.59
C ASN A 111 19.48 -7.54 4.01
N GLU A 112 20.31 -7.01 3.11
CA GLU A 112 21.18 -5.87 3.39
C GLU A 112 20.38 -4.69 3.96
N VAL A 113 19.32 -4.29 3.28
CA VAL A 113 18.48 -3.16 3.68
C VAL A 113 17.69 -3.45 4.96
N MET A 114 17.01 -4.59 5.01
CA MET A 114 16.06 -4.85 6.10
C MET A 114 16.77 -5.28 7.38
N LEU A 115 17.88 -6.02 7.32
CA LEU A 115 18.62 -6.38 8.53
C LEU A 115 19.31 -5.15 9.15
N ALA A 116 19.82 -4.22 8.35
CA ALA A 116 20.32 -2.94 8.85
C ALA A 116 19.22 -2.11 9.56
N ALA A 117 18.02 -2.05 8.98
CA ALA A 117 16.89 -1.38 9.63
C ALA A 117 16.48 -2.05 10.95
N ILE A 118 16.50 -3.39 11.00
CA ILE A 118 16.19 -4.17 12.20
C ILE A 118 17.27 -4.02 13.30
N GLU A 119 18.53 -3.91 12.90
CA GLU A 119 19.63 -3.65 13.83
C GLU A 119 19.51 -2.27 14.48
N ASN A 120 19.14 -1.24 13.71
CA ASN A 120 18.89 0.10 14.20
C ASN A 120 17.66 0.20 15.13
N TYR A 121 16.64 -0.59 14.88
CA TYR A 121 15.42 -0.65 15.71
C TYR A 121 14.95 -2.11 15.87
N PRO A 122 15.55 -2.87 16.81
CA PRO A 122 15.21 -4.28 16.99
C PRO A 122 13.82 -4.49 17.61
N PRO A 123 13.21 -5.67 17.41
CA PRO A 123 11.96 -6.01 18.09
C PRO A 123 12.08 -5.89 19.60
N PRO A 124 11.06 -5.37 20.29
CA PRO A 124 11.08 -5.24 21.75
C PRO A 124 11.24 -6.62 22.42
N ALA A 125 12.09 -6.68 23.44
CA ALA A 125 12.22 -7.88 24.24
C ALA A 125 10.91 -8.21 24.98
N VAL A 126 10.57 -9.49 25.10
CA VAL A 126 9.37 -9.93 25.79
C VAL A 126 9.73 -10.92 26.87
N LYS A 127 9.35 -10.65 28.12
CA LYS A 127 9.65 -11.48 29.30
C LYS A 127 11.14 -11.81 29.41
N GLY A 128 12.00 -10.82 29.21
CA GLY A 128 13.46 -10.97 29.26
C GLY A 128 14.08 -11.73 28.05
N LYS A 129 13.28 -12.15 27.08
CA LYS A 129 13.77 -12.86 25.88
C LYS A 129 14.01 -11.88 24.75
N LEU A 130 15.21 -11.90 24.18
CA LEU A 130 15.56 -11.13 22.99
C LEU A 130 14.98 -11.79 21.73
N ILE A 131 14.28 -11.01 20.96
CA ILE A 131 13.75 -11.43 19.67
C ILE A 131 14.74 -11.04 18.57
N LYS A 132 15.19 -12.03 17.81
CA LYS A 132 16.16 -11.81 16.70
C LYS A 132 15.53 -12.25 15.40
N ILE A 133 15.46 -11.33 14.45
CA ILE A 133 15.15 -11.62 13.05
C ILE A 133 16.49 -11.84 12.34
N LYS A 134 16.65 -12.99 11.70
CA LYS A 134 17.93 -13.42 11.11
C LYS A 134 17.97 -13.33 9.60
N TYR A 135 16.80 -13.32 8.96
CA TYR A 135 16.70 -13.44 7.52
C TYR A 135 15.33 -12.98 7.05
N VAL A 136 15.28 -12.42 5.83
CA VAL A 136 14.05 -12.06 5.15
C VAL A 136 14.07 -12.53 3.70
N THR A 137 12.94 -12.97 3.19
CA THR A 137 12.78 -13.35 1.79
C THR A 137 11.43 -12.90 1.25
N GLN A 138 11.36 -12.64 -0.05
CA GLN A 138 10.12 -12.38 -0.76
C GLN A 138 9.55 -13.70 -1.29
N LEU A 139 8.25 -13.94 -1.05
CA LEU A 139 7.56 -15.11 -1.57
C LEU A 139 7.21 -14.97 -3.05
N PRO A 140 7.15 -16.06 -3.82
CA PRO A 140 6.77 -16.06 -5.23
C PRO A 140 5.25 -15.96 -5.41
N THR A 141 4.62 -14.98 -4.77
CA THR A 141 3.19 -14.68 -4.87
C THR A 141 2.93 -13.59 -5.91
N PRO A 142 1.72 -13.47 -6.48
CA PRO A 142 1.39 -12.43 -7.47
C PRO A 142 1.32 -11.01 -6.87
N TYR A 143 1.57 -10.84 -5.60
CA TYR A 143 1.61 -9.57 -4.86
C TYR A 143 2.77 -9.57 -3.87
N PRO A 144 3.25 -8.41 -3.40
CA PRO A 144 4.37 -8.33 -2.49
C PRO A 144 4.09 -9.03 -1.16
N SER A 145 4.82 -10.10 -0.90
CA SER A 145 4.72 -10.89 0.34
C SER A 145 6.12 -11.21 0.84
N PHE A 146 6.38 -10.89 2.10
CA PHE A 146 7.69 -11.05 2.72
C PHE A 146 7.59 -11.94 3.95
N VAL A 147 8.56 -12.83 4.11
CA VAL A 147 8.70 -13.67 5.30
C VAL A 147 9.96 -13.26 6.04
N PHE A 148 9.80 -12.89 7.28
CA PHE A 148 10.88 -12.61 8.23
C PHE A 148 11.05 -13.81 9.14
N PHE A 149 12.24 -14.38 9.17
CA PHE A 149 12.54 -15.54 10.00
C PHE A 149 13.14 -15.11 11.34
N ALA A 150 12.42 -15.41 12.42
CA ALA A 150 12.77 -15.03 13.77
C ALA A 150 12.88 -16.23 14.70
N ASN A 151 13.61 -16.08 15.80
CA ASN A 151 13.70 -17.12 16.86
C ASN A 151 12.39 -17.27 17.65
N LEU A 152 11.63 -16.19 17.81
CA LEU A 152 10.40 -16.12 18.62
C LEU A 152 9.30 -15.33 17.87
N PRO A 153 8.79 -15.86 16.73
CA PRO A 153 7.88 -15.13 15.84
C PRO A 153 6.56 -14.71 16.51
N GLN A 154 6.08 -15.48 17.49
CA GLN A 154 4.82 -15.22 18.21
C GLN A 154 4.83 -13.92 19.02
N TYR A 155 6.01 -13.37 19.31
CA TYR A 155 6.15 -12.12 20.06
C TYR A 155 6.31 -10.88 19.17
N ILE A 156 6.45 -11.05 17.86
CA ILE A 156 6.46 -9.92 16.90
C ILE A 156 5.02 -9.49 16.64
N LYS A 157 4.64 -8.36 17.23
CA LYS A 157 3.28 -7.81 17.18
C LYS A 157 3.06 -6.91 15.97
N GLU A 158 1.80 -6.59 15.69
CA GLU A 158 1.40 -5.76 14.55
C GLU A 158 2.12 -4.40 14.46
N PRO A 159 2.39 -3.67 15.56
CA PRO A 159 3.14 -2.41 15.46
C PRO A 159 4.54 -2.58 14.84
N TYR A 160 5.23 -3.69 15.18
CA TYR A 160 6.55 -3.96 14.62
C TYR A 160 6.47 -4.42 13.16
N LYS A 161 5.44 -5.18 12.78
CA LYS A 161 5.20 -5.51 11.37
C LYS A 161 4.94 -4.26 10.52
N ARG A 162 4.20 -3.28 11.06
CA ARG A 162 4.02 -1.98 10.40
C ARG A 162 5.33 -1.21 10.23
N TYR A 163 6.21 -1.26 11.24
CA TYR A 163 7.55 -0.70 11.11
C TYR A 163 8.32 -1.36 9.95
N LEU A 164 8.31 -2.70 9.86
CA LEU A 164 8.94 -3.43 8.76
C LEU A 164 8.34 -3.07 7.40
N GLU A 165 7.01 -2.94 7.32
CA GLU A 165 6.31 -2.50 6.12
C GLU A 165 6.74 -1.09 5.71
N ASN A 166 6.78 -0.15 6.65
CA ASN A 166 7.22 1.21 6.38
C ASN A 166 8.66 1.25 5.86
N LYS A 167 9.56 0.45 6.44
CA LYS A 167 10.93 0.33 5.95
C LYS A 167 11.01 -0.24 4.53
N LEU A 168 10.20 -1.23 4.19
CA LEU A 168 10.09 -1.72 2.81
C LEU A 168 9.65 -0.60 1.86
N ARG A 169 8.65 0.22 2.24
CA ARG A 169 8.15 1.33 1.42
C ARG A 169 9.12 2.48 1.30
N GLU A 170 9.98 2.72 2.30
CA GLU A 170 11.04 3.74 2.24
C GLU A 170 12.12 3.40 1.20
N HIS A 171 12.42 2.12 1.01
CA HIS A 171 13.50 1.67 0.14
C HIS A 171 13.02 1.18 -1.24
N TYR A 172 11.76 0.76 -1.34
CA TYR A 172 11.20 0.20 -2.57
C TYR A 172 9.85 0.82 -2.90
N ASN A 173 9.59 1.07 -4.17
CA ASN A 173 8.34 1.65 -4.60
C ASN A 173 7.22 0.60 -4.60
N PHE A 174 6.42 0.59 -3.54
CA PHE A 174 5.20 -0.20 -3.42
C PHE A 174 3.94 0.67 -3.37
N SER A 175 4.02 1.91 -3.87
CA SER A 175 2.87 2.81 -3.92
C SER A 175 1.67 2.16 -4.64
N GLY A 176 0.52 2.26 -4.03
CA GLY A 176 -0.72 1.65 -4.50
C GLY A 176 -0.87 0.15 -4.26
N VAL A 177 0.11 -0.51 -3.62
CA VAL A 177 0.12 -1.96 -3.47
C VAL A 177 0.13 -2.37 -2.00
N PRO A 178 -0.83 -3.20 -1.54
CA PRO A 178 -0.79 -3.79 -0.21
C PRO A 178 0.38 -4.77 -0.07
N ILE A 179 1.12 -4.68 1.03
CA ILE A 179 2.21 -5.59 1.36
C ILE A 179 1.72 -6.59 2.42
N GLN A 180 2.12 -7.86 2.26
CA GLN A 180 1.92 -8.89 3.28
C GLN A 180 3.22 -9.18 4.00
N ILE A 181 3.18 -9.16 5.33
CA ILE A 181 4.32 -9.52 6.17
C ILE A 181 3.96 -10.74 6.99
N PHE A 182 4.74 -11.78 6.81
CA PHE A 182 4.70 -12.99 7.63
C PHE A 182 5.93 -13.05 8.51
N VAL A 183 5.76 -13.59 9.71
CA VAL A 183 6.89 -13.92 10.59
C VAL A 183 6.82 -15.39 10.89
N ARG A 184 7.92 -16.10 10.67
CA ARG A 184 8.02 -17.55 10.86
C ARG A 184 9.23 -17.90 11.72
N GLN A 185 9.17 -19.04 12.34
CA GLN A 185 10.34 -19.62 13.00
C GLN A 185 11.32 -20.12 11.96
N LYS A 186 12.62 -19.93 12.24
CA LYS A 186 13.69 -20.49 11.42
C LYS A 186 13.94 -21.93 11.83
#